data_52f3f5e17c9712152d31840ab7ddc1bd
#
_entry.id   52f3f5e17c9712152d31840ab7ddc1bd
#
_cell.length_a   1.000
_cell.length_b   1.000
_cell.length_c   1.000
_cell.angle_alpha   90.00
_cell.angle_beta   90.00
_cell.angle_gamma   90.00
#
_symmetry.space_group_name_H-M   'P 1'
#
loop_
_entity.id
_entity.type
_entity.pdbx_description
1 polymer ?
#
loop_
_entity_poly.entity_id
_entity_poly.type
_entity_poly.pdbx_seq_one_letter_code
_entity_poly.pdbx_strand_id
1 'polypeptide(L)'
;DPKPIELPKKDAIYREKAGKSLLKEITEGSRRYLVMKMRHKYRIGNTLILQEHDKGMPTGNIVKIQIAHMTDDSGGILPGYCVIGFLDFEMEKEEIENEVI
;
A
#
# COMPACT_ATOMS: atom_id res chain seq x y z
N ASP A 1 -28.13 15.06 -18.94
CA ASP A 1 -26.93 15.59 -18.31
C ASP A 1 -25.85 14.53 -18.25
N PRO A 2 -24.66 14.86 -18.75
CA PRO A 2 -23.57 13.90 -18.66
C PRO A 2 -23.26 13.66 -17.20
N LYS A 3 -23.09 12.39 -16.85
CA LYS A 3 -22.65 12.04 -15.51
C LYS A 3 -21.25 12.61 -15.29
N PRO A 4 -20.98 13.19 -14.12
CA PRO A 4 -19.63 13.60 -13.81
C PRO A 4 -18.68 12.39 -13.87
N ILE A 5 -17.47 12.62 -14.35
CA ILE A 5 -16.46 11.58 -14.37
C ILE A 5 -16.16 11.21 -12.93
N GLU A 6 -16.38 9.93 -12.60
CA GLU A 6 -16.03 9.45 -11.28
C GLU A 6 -14.51 9.31 -11.18
N LEU A 7 -13.89 10.20 -10.45
CA LEU A 7 -12.49 10.10 -10.11
C LEU A 7 -12.34 9.19 -8.88
N PRO A 8 -11.24 8.43 -8.79
CA PRO A 8 -10.98 7.68 -7.56
C PRO A 8 -11.01 8.59 -6.35
N LYS A 9 -11.58 8.13 -5.26
CA LYS A 9 -11.69 8.92 -4.04
C LYS A 9 -10.29 9.17 -3.46
N LYS A 10 -10.05 10.40 -3.00
CA LYS A 10 -8.77 10.74 -2.37
C LYS A 10 -8.51 9.98 -1.08
N ASP A 11 -9.58 9.57 -0.42
CA ASP A 11 -9.52 8.86 0.85
C ASP A 11 -9.72 7.34 0.69
N ALA A 12 -9.59 6.82 -0.52
CA ALA A 12 -9.71 5.39 -0.73
C ALA A 12 -8.63 4.63 0.05
N ILE A 13 -9.00 3.46 0.54
CA ILE A 13 -8.12 2.60 1.30
C ILE A 13 -7.95 1.30 0.53
N TYR A 14 -6.71 0.93 0.28
CA TYR A 14 -6.38 -0.31 -0.41
C TYR A 14 -5.50 -1.18 0.47
N ARG A 15 -5.70 -2.49 0.37
CA ARG A 15 -4.90 -3.47 1.11
C ARG A 15 -3.98 -4.19 0.16
N GLU A 16 -2.72 -4.34 0.54
CA GLU A 16 -1.72 -5.06 -0.23
C GLU A 16 -0.92 -5.96 0.68
N LYS A 17 -0.51 -7.09 0.12
CA LYS A 17 0.38 -8.00 0.83
C LYS A 17 1.82 -7.48 0.76
N ALA A 18 2.56 -7.64 1.82
CA ALA A 18 3.95 -7.21 1.87
C ALA A 18 4.78 -8.22 2.63
N GLY A 19 6.02 -8.37 2.20
CA GLY A 19 6.95 -9.26 2.87
C GLY A 19 7.50 -8.66 4.15
N LYS A 20 7.99 -9.52 5.00
CA LYS A 20 8.54 -9.14 6.30
C LYS A 20 9.70 -8.15 6.18
N SER A 21 10.59 -8.34 5.21
CA SER A 21 11.74 -7.45 5.03
C SER A 21 11.33 -6.06 4.56
N LEU A 22 10.28 -5.94 3.76
CA LEU A 22 9.78 -4.64 3.33
C LEU A 22 9.23 -3.86 4.53
N LEU A 23 8.42 -4.49 5.35
CA LEU A 23 7.87 -3.83 6.53
C LEU A 23 8.97 -3.43 7.50
N LYS A 24 9.99 -4.26 7.66
CA LYS A 24 11.13 -3.94 8.50
C LYS A 24 11.84 -2.67 8.03
N GLU A 25 12.10 -2.56 6.73
CA GLU A 25 12.73 -1.36 6.17
C GLU A 25 11.89 -0.10 6.38
N ILE A 26 10.58 -0.22 6.24
CA ILE A 26 9.67 0.91 6.46
C ILE A 26 9.69 1.32 7.94
N THR A 27 9.53 0.36 8.83
CA THR A 27 9.43 0.66 10.27
C THR A 27 10.76 1.12 10.86
N GLU A 28 11.87 0.73 10.28
CA GLU A 28 13.19 1.23 10.67
C GLU A 28 13.49 2.62 10.07
N GLY A 29 12.65 3.11 9.19
CA GLY A 29 12.80 4.41 8.57
C GLY A 29 13.76 4.45 7.38
N SER A 30 14.29 3.32 6.94
CA SER A 30 15.22 3.28 5.82
C SER A 30 14.54 3.31 4.46
N ARG A 31 13.23 3.06 4.41
CA ARG A 31 12.50 3.06 3.16
C ARG A 31 11.27 3.96 3.26
N ARG A 32 11.14 4.89 2.30
CA ARG A 32 10.02 5.81 2.21
C ARG A 32 9.31 5.72 0.86
N TYR A 33 9.51 4.62 0.14
CA TYR A 33 8.89 4.40 -1.16
C TYR A 33 8.58 2.92 -1.35
N LEU A 34 7.64 2.65 -2.26
CA LEU A 34 7.26 1.30 -2.66
C LEU A 34 7.22 1.22 -4.18
N VAL A 35 7.70 0.12 -4.74
CA VAL A 35 7.50 -0.22 -6.14
C VAL A 35 6.45 -1.30 -6.19
N MET A 36 5.33 -1.02 -6.85
CA MET A 36 4.16 -1.90 -6.80
C MET A 36 3.55 -2.10 -8.17
N LYS A 37 2.91 -3.25 -8.35
CA LYS A 37 1.97 -3.44 -9.45
C LYS A 37 0.77 -2.54 -9.23
N MET A 38 0.30 -1.90 -10.29
CA MET A 38 -0.92 -1.10 -10.24
C MET A 38 -2.14 -2.01 -10.31
N ARG A 39 -2.49 -2.60 -9.18
CA ARG A 39 -3.71 -3.41 -9.06
C ARG A 39 -4.97 -2.56 -8.94
N HIS A 40 -4.78 -1.32 -8.56
CA HIS A 40 -5.85 -0.33 -8.37
C HIS A 40 -5.39 0.99 -8.95
N LYS A 41 -6.33 1.91 -9.13
CA LYS A 41 -6.01 3.28 -9.56
C LYS A 41 -5.64 4.09 -8.32
N TYR A 42 -4.42 3.90 -7.84
CA TYR A 42 -3.93 4.65 -6.69
C TYR A 42 -3.82 6.13 -7.00
N ARG A 43 -4.03 6.94 -5.98
CA ARG A 43 -3.90 8.41 -6.08
C ARG A 43 -3.21 8.95 -4.84
N ILE A 44 -2.58 10.11 -5.01
CA ILE A 44 -2.04 10.84 -3.86
C ILE A 44 -3.18 11.11 -2.87
N GLY A 45 -2.93 10.82 -1.60
CA GLY A 45 -3.92 10.93 -0.53
C GLY A 45 -4.58 9.61 -0.15
N ASN A 46 -4.48 8.59 -1.00
CA ASN A 46 -5.01 7.26 -0.66
C ASN A 46 -4.20 6.63 0.47
N THR A 47 -4.85 5.76 1.22
CA THR A 47 -4.20 4.99 2.27
C THR A 47 -3.93 3.59 1.77
N LEU A 48 -2.72 3.10 2.02
CA LEU A 48 -2.35 1.72 1.78
C LEU A 48 -2.17 1.02 3.11
N ILE A 49 -2.81 -0.13 3.25
CA ILE A 49 -2.58 -1.01 4.39
C ILE A 49 -1.73 -2.17 3.89
N LEU A 50 -0.50 -2.20 4.34
CA LEU A 50 0.44 -3.27 3.99
C LEU A 50 0.31 -4.38 5.03
N GLN A 51 -0.19 -5.52 4.60
CA GLN A 51 -0.37 -6.69 5.45
C GLN A 51 0.87 -7.57 5.37
N GLU A 52 1.53 -7.77 6.49
CA GLU A 52 2.69 -8.62 6.53
C GLU A 52 2.31 -10.09 6.33
N HIS A 53 3.02 -10.73 5.42
CA HIS A 53 2.93 -12.16 5.20
C HIS A 53 4.30 -12.79 5.40
N ASP A 54 4.33 -13.90 6.09
CA ASP A 54 5.53 -14.70 6.29
C ASP A 54 5.18 -16.13 5.93
N LYS A 55 5.97 -16.73 5.03
CA LYS A 55 5.72 -18.09 4.52
C LYS A 55 4.30 -18.29 3.99
N GLY A 56 3.78 -17.26 3.31
CA GLY A 56 2.46 -17.30 2.71
C GLY A 56 1.29 -17.07 3.66
N MET A 57 1.56 -16.81 4.93
CA MET A 57 0.53 -16.60 5.94
C MET A 57 0.58 -15.19 6.53
N PRO A 58 -0.58 -14.58 6.81
CA PRO A 58 -0.58 -13.28 7.46
C PRO A 58 -0.08 -13.41 8.90
N THR A 59 0.72 -12.44 9.32
CA THR A 59 1.30 -12.42 10.67
C THR A 59 0.49 -11.59 11.65
N GLY A 60 -0.44 -10.78 11.17
CA GLY A 60 -1.19 -9.83 11.97
C GLY A 60 -0.55 -8.44 12.04
N ASN A 61 0.69 -8.30 11.63
CA ASN A 61 1.31 -6.99 11.58
C ASN A 61 0.88 -6.26 10.32
N ILE A 62 0.48 -5.01 10.47
CA ILE A 62 0.14 -4.14 9.34
C ILE A 62 0.85 -2.80 9.50
N VAL A 63 1.14 -2.20 8.35
CA VAL A 63 1.67 -0.85 8.28
C VAL A 63 0.75 -0.04 7.40
N LYS A 64 0.29 1.09 7.91
CA LYS A 64 -0.54 2.03 7.15
C LYS A 64 0.32 3.17 6.68
N ILE A 65 0.22 3.49 5.41
CA ILE A 65 0.87 4.65 4.82
C ILE A 65 -0.14 5.44 4.02
N GLN A 66 0.12 6.74 3.88
CA GLN A 66 -0.65 7.59 3.00
C GLN A 66 0.22 7.96 1.80
N ILE A 67 -0.32 7.80 0.60
CA ILE A 67 0.41 8.11 -0.62
C ILE A 67 0.64 9.62 -0.70
N ALA A 68 1.90 10.04 -0.61
CA ALA A 68 2.27 11.44 -0.71
C ALA A 68 2.81 11.78 -2.09
N HIS A 69 3.36 10.80 -2.79
CA HIS A 69 3.92 10.97 -4.12
C HIS A 69 3.72 9.70 -4.92
N MET A 70 3.58 9.85 -6.24
CA MET A 70 3.37 8.69 -7.10
C MET A 70 3.94 8.95 -8.49
N THR A 71 4.61 7.94 -9.03
CA THR A 71 5.09 7.93 -10.41
C THR A 71 4.68 6.61 -11.04
N ASP A 72 4.16 6.68 -12.25
CA ASP A 72 3.74 5.50 -13.00
C ASP A 72 4.50 5.38 -14.33
N ASP A 73 3.99 4.57 -15.25
CA ASP A 73 4.63 4.35 -16.54
C ASP A 73 4.77 5.62 -17.39
N SER A 74 3.93 6.62 -17.18
CA SER A 74 4.08 7.92 -17.84
C SER A 74 5.34 8.64 -17.39
N GLY A 75 5.86 8.31 -16.21
CA GLY A 75 7.11 8.85 -15.68
C GLY A 75 8.34 7.97 -15.94
N GLY A 76 8.23 7.00 -16.84
CA GLY A 76 9.37 6.14 -17.20
C GLY A 76 9.47 4.84 -16.42
N ILE A 77 8.44 4.51 -15.65
CA ILE A 77 8.36 3.24 -14.93
C ILE A 77 7.83 2.16 -15.87
N LEU A 78 8.14 0.90 -15.60
CA LEU A 78 7.63 -0.22 -16.38
C LEU A 78 6.10 -0.20 -16.45
N PRO A 79 5.50 -0.51 -17.61
CA PRO A 79 4.05 -0.57 -17.74
C PRO A 79 3.45 -1.50 -16.68
N GLY A 80 2.35 -1.05 -16.06
CA GLY A 80 1.65 -1.81 -15.02
C GLY A 80 2.27 -1.68 -13.62
N TYR A 81 3.31 -0.87 -13.46
CA TYR A 81 3.94 -0.63 -12.17
C TYR A 81 3.90 0.84 -11.80
N CYS A 82 4.04 1.11 -10.52
CA CYS A 82 4.15 2.48 -10.01
C CYS A 82 5.12 2.52 -8.84
N VAL A 83 5.65 3.71 -8.59
CA VAL A 83 6.45 3.99 -7.40
C VAL A 83 5.63 4.93 -6.53
N ILE A 84 5.42 4.55 -5.30
CA ILE A 84 4.65 5.31 -4.32
C ILE A 84 5.60 5.80 -3.26
N GLY A 85 5.56 7.11 -2.98
CA GLY A 85 6.31 7.70 -1.90
C GLY A 85 5.40 8.09 -0.75
N PHE A 86 5.90 7.98 0.48
CA PHE A 86 5.15 8.35 1.68
C PHE A 86 6.09 9.03 2.67
N LEU A 87 5.50 9.84 3.57
CA LEU A 87 6.27 10.61 4.53
C LEU A 87 6.36 9.91 5.88
N ASP A 88 5.30 9.23 6.27
CA ASP A 88 5.19 8.62 7.58
C ASP A 88 4.41 7.32 7.51
N PHE A 89 4.39 6.59 8.60
CA PHE A 89 3.70 5.31 8.67
C PHE A 89 3.11 5.10 10.06
N GLU A 90 2.11 4.22 10.13
CA GLU A 90 1.53 3.77 11.39
C GLU A 90 1.61 2.26 11.44
N MET A 91 2.09 1.73 12.55
CA MET A 91 2.11 0.29 12.79
C MET A 91 0.93 -0.11 13.66
N GLU A 92 0.26 -1.18 13.25
CA GLU A 92 -0.84 -1.74 14.02
C GLU A 92 -0.78 -3.26 13.96
N LYS A 93 -1.49 -3.89 14.87
CA LYS A 93 -1.74 -5.32 14.80
C LYS A 93 -3.19 -5.54 14.44
N GLU A 94 -3.41 -6.37 13.44
CA GLU A 94 -4.73 -6.76 13.01
C GLU A 94 -5.03 -8.15 13.54
N GLU A 95 -6.25 -8.35 14.07
CA GLU A 95 -6.66 -9.67 14.48
C GLU A 95 -6.72 -10.60 13.29
N ILE A 96 -6.00 -11.70 13.40
CA ILE A 96 -6.12 -12.78 12.44
C ILE A 96 -7.20 -13.70 12.99
N GLU A 97 -8.27 -13.88 12.22
CA GLU A 97 -9.24 -14.89 12.55
C GLU A 97 -8.60 -16.26 12.40
N ASN A 98 -8.10 -16.76 13.50
CA ASN A 98 -7.75 -18.15 13.57
C ASN A 98 -9.03 -18.92 13.80
N GLU A 99 -9.44 -19.66 12.80
CA GLU A 99 -10.48 -20.64 13.03
C GLU A 99 -9.94 -21.64 14.05
N VAL A 100 -10.34 -21.43 15.27
CA VAL A 100 -10.07 -22.43 16.28
C VAL A 100 -11.11 -23.49 16.15
N ILE A 101 -10.68 -24.60 15.76
CA ILE A 101 -11.53 -25.76 15.67
C ILE A 101 -11.58 -26.46 17.04
#